data_e7ab8398f6891653651d4e3c98f098a2
#
_entry.id   e7ab8398f6891653651d4e3c98f098a2
#
_cell.length_a   1.000
_cell.length_b   1.000
_cell.length_c   1.000
_cell.angle_alpha   90.00
_cell.angle_beta   90.00
_cell.angle_gamma   90.00
#
_symmetry.space_group_name_H-M   'P 1'
#
loop_
_entity.id
_entity.type
_entity.pdbx_description
1 polymer ?
#
loop_
_entity_poly.entity_id
_entity_poly.type
_entity_poly.pdbx_seq_one_letter_code
_entity_poly.pdbx_strand_id
1 'polypeptide(L)'
;MKQARPLLSKLILSLPFLLASSAALSQAYSNPYATIEGWTELPNGRIQGAVGDLDVDPDGEHIWAIVRCDATAPDRFGDECVDSDLDSVLKFNSEGQVVESFGGGMFIWPHGIDVDEDGNVWVTDAVSNARIPDGDARGHQVVKFSPTGQVLLVLGTPGEVGSGPDHFNAPADVVVGDNGDVFIADGHNNDGNGRVVKFDRNGNFIKAWGKPGYAPGEFRTLHTIAIDQRGRLFVGDRSNNRLQLFDQEGEFLAQWTQFGRPSGIFFDQHDNIYVADSESDDVQNPGWEMGIRIGDARLGWVNYFIQLPTGDPRSTTGNG
;
A
#
# COMPACT_ATOMS: atom_id res chain seq x y z
N MET A 1 13.69 53.79 -74.77
CA MET A 1 12.62 53.57 -73.79
C MET A 1 13.01 52.44 -72.88
N LYS A 2 13.54 52.74 -71.68
CA LYS A 2 13.90 51.70 -70.63
C LYS A 2 12.95 51.91 -69.49
N GLN A 3 12.15 50.84 -69.22
CA GLN A 3 11.22 50.85 -68.09
C GLN A 3 11.99 50.51 -66.79
N ALA A 4 11.83 51.31 -65.76
CA ALA A 4 12.32 51.06 -64.45
C ALA A 4 11.34 50.19 -63.65
N ARG A 5 11.87 49.13 -63.02
CA ARG A 5 11.16 48.27 -62.09
C ARG A 5 11.29 48.85 -60.66
N PRO A 6 10.21 48.89 -59.85
CA PRO A 6 10.33 49.31 -58.47
C PRO A 6 10.85 48.15 -57.60
N LEU A 7 11.82 48.49 -56.73
CA LEU A 7 12.27 47.62 -55.59
C LEU A 7 11.16 47.56 -54.53
N LEU A 8 10.62 46.37 -54.30
CA LEU A 8 9.83 46.10 -53.10
C LEU A 8 10.79 45.82 -51.95
N SER A 9 10.91 46.74 -50.99
CA SER A 9 11.57 46.50 -49.71
C SER A 9 10.66 45.64 -48.84
N LYS A 10 11.17 44.39 -48.50
CA LYS A 10 10.53 43.54 -47.53
C LYS A 10 10.82 44.05 -46.11
N LEU A 11 9.78 44.58 -45.48
CA LEU A 11 9.79 44.92 -44.07
C LEU A 11 9.65 43.60 -43.26
N ILE A 12 10.74 43.12 -42.63
CA ILE A 12 10.69 42.00 -41.72
C ILE A 12 10.26 42.58 -40.37
N LEU A 13 8.98 42.35 -40.02
CA LEU A 13 8.49 42.60 -38.67
C LEU A 13 8.95 41.44 -37.77
N SER A 14 9.97 41.67 -36.95
CA SER A 14 10.35 40.76 -35.87
C SER A 14 9.36 40.93 -34.71
N LEU A 15 8.43 39.98 -34.57
CA LEU A 15 7.63 39.82 -33.36
C LEU A 15 8.53 39.27 -32.25
N PRO A 16 8.63 39.93 -31.06
CA PRO A 16 9.27 39.31 -29.92
C PRO A 16 8.39 38.15 -29.43
N PHE A 17 8.91 36.94 -29.46
CA PHE A 17 8.34 35.81 -28.75
C PHE A 17 8.52 36.10 -27.24
N LEU A 18 7.44 36.55 -26.60
CA LEU A 18 7.34 36.50 -25.15
C LEU A 18 7.22 35.02 -24.78
N LEU A 19 8.31 34.41 -24.32
CA LEU A 19 8.28 33.17 -23.54
C LEU A 19 7.60 33.47 -22.21
N ALA A 20 6.28 33.33 -22.17
CA ALA A 20 5.58 33.19 -20.90
C ALA A 20 6.05 31.90 -20.27
N SER A 21 6.96 31.98 -19.29
CA SER A 21 7.19 30.89 -18.36
C SER A 21 5.86 30.63 -17.66
N SER A 22 5.16 29.60 -18.06
CA SER A 22 4.08 29.03 -17.25
C SER A 22 4.75 28.49 -15.98
N ALA A 23 4.81 29.29 -14.93
CA ALA A 23 4.93 28.76 -13.59
C ALA A 23 3.72 27.85 -13.44
N ALA A 24 3.94 26.55 -13.45
CA ALA A 24 2.95 25.59 -13.01
C ALA A 24 2.65 25.99 -11.57
N LEU A 25 1.49 26.60 -11.36
CA LEU A 25 0.93 26.75 -10.04
C LEU A 25 0.67 25.32 -9.59
N SER A 26 1.55 24.76 -8.76
CA SER A 26 1.25 23.53 -8.05
C SER A 26 -0.03 23.82 -7.29
N GLN A 27 -1.11 23.17 -7.67
CA GLN A 27 -2.36 23.27 -6.96
C GLN A 27 -2.10 22.62 -5.59
N ALA A 28 -1.85 23.44 -4.57
CA ALA A 28 -1.71 22.95 -3.21
C ALA A 28 -3.07 22.42 -2.79
N TYR A 29 -3.18 21.10 -2.63
CA TYR A 29 -4.38 20.51 -2.06
C TYR A 29 -4.50 20.92 -0.59
N SER A 30 -5.73 21.22 -0.15
CA SER A 30 -5.99 21.51 1.26
C SER A 30 -5.91 20.23 2.10
N ASN A 31 -5.48 20.37 3.35
CA ASN A 31 -5.57 19.30 4.36
C ASN A 31 -6.76 19.60 5.28
N PRO A 32 -7.86 18.81 5.23
CA PRO A 32 -9.02 19.01 6.09
C PRO A 32 -8.90 18.34 7.47
N TYR A 33 -7.78 17.64 7.73
CA TYR A 33 -7.55 16.87 8.95
C TYR A 33 -6.54 17.55 9.85
N ALA A 34 -6.63 17.26 11.14
CA ALA A 34 -5.65 17.64 12.14
C ALA A 34 -4.97 16.38 12.70
N THR A 35 -3.65 16.40 12.82
CA THR A 35 -2.90 15.30 13.43
C THR A 35 -3.16 15.25 14.93
N ILE A 36 -3.41 14.04 15.44
CA ILE A 36 -3.46 13.74 16.89
C ILE A 36 -2.16 13.02 17.23
N GLU A 37 -1.26 13.72 17.90
CA GLU A 37 0.01 13.13 18.34
C GLU A 37 -0.18 12.27 19.57
N GLY A 38 0.55 11.14 19.65
CA GLY A 38 0.54 10.26 20.83
C GLY A 38 -0.81 9.61 21.10
N TRP A 39 -1.62 9.37 20.05
CA TRP A 39 -2.92 8.73 20.20
C TRP A 39 -2.81 7.27 20.66
N THR A 40 -1.82 6.50 20.16
CA THR A 40 -1.65 5.11 20.55
C THR A 40 -0.89 4.98 21.88
N GLU A 41 -1.40 4.13 22.78
CA GLU A 41 -0.73 3.76 24.02
C GLU A 41 -0.48 2.25 24.05
N LEU A 42 0.79 1.86 23.83
CA LEU A 42 1.19 0.46 23.84
C LEU A 42 1.43 -0.06 25.27
N PRO A 43 1.01 -1.30 25.58
CA PRO A 43 1.11 -1.84 26.92
C PRO A 43 2.56 -2.09 27.36
N ASN A 44 2.79 -2.08 28.68
CA ASN A 44 4.06 -2.43 29.32
C ASN A 44 5.28 -1.60 28.88
N GLY A 45 5.06 -0.37 28.37
CA GLY A 45 6.15 0.50 27.89
C GLY A 45 6.78 0.03 26.59
N ARG A 46 6.10 -0.79 25.82
CA ARG A 46 6.52 -1.20 24.48
C ARG A 46 6.73 0.03 23.59
N ILE A 47 7.86 0.09 22.93
CA ILE A 47 8.13 1.10 21.90
C ILE A 47 7.41 0.69 20.62
N GLN A 48 6.72 1.64 20.00
CA GLN A 48 6.02 1.39 18.76
C GLN A 48 7.02 1.14 17.63
N GLY A 49 6.90 -0.02 16.99
CA GLY A 49 7.58 -0.31 15.73
C GLY A 49 6.86 0.33 14.54
N ALA A 50 7.32 0.02 13.34
CA ALA A 50 6.64 0.46 12.13
C ALA A 50 5.21 -0.12 12.08
N VAL A 51 4.25 0.71 11.70
CA VAL A 51 2.88 0.25 11.39
C VAL A 51 2.89 -0.24 9.94
N GLY A 52 2.66 -1.55 9.76
CA GLY A 52 2.61 -2.15 8.43
C GLY A 52 1.37 -1.74 7.67
N ASP A 53 0.23 -1.91 8.33
CA ASP A 53 -1.08 -1.61 7.78
C ASP A 53 -2.12 -1.51 8.90
N LEU A 54 -3.33 -1.05 8.58
CA LEU A 54 -4.46 -0.96 9.50
C LEU A 54 -5.79 -1.15 8.77
N ASP A 55 -6.78 -1.69 9.51
CA ASP A 55 -8.15 -1.79 9.03
C ASP A 55 -9.17 -1.55 10.14
N VAL A 56 -10.39 -1.19 9.77
CA VAL A 56 -11.48 -0.86 10.70
C VAL A 56 -12.24 -2.12 11.06
N ASP A 57 -12.44 -2.34 12.36
CA ASP A 57 -13.30 -3.44 12.83
C ASP A 57 -14.75 -3.23 12.34
N PRO A 58 -15.49 -4.30 11.97
CA PRO A 58 -16.88 -4.19 11.54
C PRO A 58 -17.83 -3.52 12.57
N ASP A 59 -17.42 -3.42 13.84
CA ASP A 59 -18.16 -2.68 14.84
C ASP A 59 -18.15 -1.15 14.63
N GLY A 60 -17.26 -0.64 13.77
CA GLY A 60 -17.11 0.77 13.44
C GLY A 60 -16.52 1.65 14.54
N GLU A 61 -16.04 1.06 15.64
CA GLU A 61 -15.50 1.76 16.80
C GLU A 61 -14.01 1.45 17.04
N HIS A 62 -13.55 0.27 16.62
CA HIS A 62 -12.19 -0.19 16.83
C HIS A 62 -11.38 -0.22 15.54
N ILE A 63 -10.06 -0.18 15.69
CA ILE A 63 -9.10 -0.29 14.59
C ILE A 63 -8.15 -1.44 14.89
N TRP A 64 -7.98 -2.32 13.92
CA TRP A 64 -6.91 -3.30 13.92
C TRP A 64 -5.67 -2.74 13.21
N ALA A 65 -4.49 -3.03 13.71
CA ALA A 65 -3.25 -2.61 13.10
C ALA A 65 -2.16 -3.68 13.21
N ILE A 66 -1.35 -3.77 12.16
CA ILE A 66 -0.06 -4.43 12.23
C ILE A 66 0.95 -3.46 12.84
N VAL A 67 1.41 -3.75 14.05
CA VAL A 67 2.50 -3.04 14.70
C VAL A 67 3.68 -3.97 14.80
N ARG A 68 4.69 -3.75 13.98
CA ARG A 68 5.90 -4.56 13.97
C ARG A 68 6.62 -4.48 15.30
N CYS A 69 7.54 -5.39 15.53
CA CYS A 69 8.17 -5.52 16.83
C CYS A 69 9.11 -4.37 17.13
N ASP A 70 9.42 -4.15 18.41
CA ASP A 70 10.21 -3.00 18.87
C ASP A 70 11.56 -2.88 18.18
N ALA A 71 11.91 -1.66 17.78
CA ALA A 71 13.25 -1.30 17.33
C ALA A 71 14.21 -1.18 18.52
N THR A 72 14.51 -2.28 19.19
CA THR A 72 15.51 -2.27 20.27
C THR A 72 16.95 -2.35 19.72
N ALA A 73 17.12 -2.74 18.47
CA ALA A 73 18.41 -2.73 17.79
C ALA A 73 18.60 -1.41 17.03
N PRO A 74 19.75 -0.72 17.15
CA PRO A 74 20.00 0.58 16.50
C PRO A 74 19.92 0.55 14.97
N ASP A 75 20.01 -0.61 14.36
CA ASP A 75 20.01 -0.89 12.94
C ASP A 75 18.68 -1.47 12.41
N ARG A 76 17.71 -1.69 13.29
CA ARG A 76 16.36 -2.20 12.95
C ARG A 76 15.33 -1.20 13.41
N PHE A 77 14.65 -0.56 12.48
CA PHE A 77 13.60 0.43 12.78
C PHE A 77 12.28 -0.19 13.28
N GLY A 78 12.33 -1.31 14.02
CA GLY A 78 11.13 -2.05 14.45
C GLY A 78 10.35 -2.64 13.28
N ASP A 79 11.02 -2.91 12.17
CA ASP A 79 10.40 -3.42 10.95
C ASP A 79 10.47 -4.96 10.81
N GLU A 80 11.00 -5.65 11.83
CA GLU A 80 11.07 -7.12 11.85
C GLU A 80 10.63 -7.68 13.20
N CYS A 81 10.04 -8.88 13.17
CA CYS A 81 9.65 -9.64 14.36
C CYS A 81 10.39 -10.99 14.47
N VAL A 82 11.51 -11.15 13.76
CA VAL A 82 12.23 -12.43 13.65
C VAL A 82 12.65 -13.01 15.00
N ASP A 83 13.16 -12.17 15.90
CA ASP A 83 13.65 -12.56 17.24
C ASP A 83 12.72 -12.08 18.36
N SER A 84 11.41 -11.93 18.10
CA SER A 84 10.48 -11.35 19.04
C SER A 84 9.21 -12.16 19.19
N ASP A 85 8.76 -12.33 20.43
CA ASP A 85 7.45 -12.93 20.77
C ASP A 85 6.38 -11.85 21.03
N LEU A 86 6.63 -10.59 20.70
CA LEU A 86 5.64 -9.53 20.83
C LEU A 86 4.49 -9.74 19.85
N ASP A 87 3.27 -9.54 20.33
CA ASP A 87 2.10 -9.56 19.46
C ASP A 87 2.20 -8.44 18.41
N SER A 88 2.06 -8.80 17.14
CA SER A 88 2.13 -7.85 16.03
C SER A 88 0.76 -7.41 15.53
N VAL A 89 -0.31 -8.09 15.91
CA VAL A 89 -1.69 -7.74 15.58
C VAL A 89 -2.34 -7.13 16.80
N LEU A 90 -2.71 -5.86 16.72
CA LEU A 90 -3.23 -5.10 17.85
C LEU A 90 -4.58 -4.48 17.51
N LYS A 91 -5.57 -4.60 18.41
CA LYS A 91 -6.87 -3.90 18.33
C LYS A 91 -6.86 -2.70 19.25
N PHE A 92 -7.17 -1.53 18.72
CA PHE A 92 -7.24 -0.27 19.44
C PHE A 92 -8.69 0.20 19.58
N ASN A 93 -9.03 0.74 20.76
CA ASN A 93 -10.28 1.47 20.95
C ASN A 93 -10.15 2.94 20.51
N SER A 94 -11.23 3.71 20.61
CA SER A 94 -11.29 5.13 20.24
C SER A 94 -10.34 6.02 21.05
N GLU A 95 -9.90 5.59 22.24
CA GLU A 95 -8.93 6.28 23.08
C GLU A 95 -7.47 5.92 22.76
N GLY A 96 -7.23 5.02 21.78
CA GLY A 96 -5.91 4.56 21.38
C GLY A 96 -5.30 3.50 22.28
N GLN A 97 -6.11 2.88 23.17
CA GLN A 97 -5.67 1.82 24.06
C GLN A 97 -5.80 0.46 23.37
N VAL A 98 -4.82 -0.42 23.57
CA VAL A 98 -4.88 -1.81 23.08
C VAL A 98 -5.88 -2.61 23.91
N VAL A 99 -6.91 -3.15 23.26
CA VAL A 99 -7.96 -3.96 23.91
C VAL A 99 -7.87 -5.43 23.58
N GLU A 100 -7.19 -5.81 22.50
CA GLU A 100 -6.90 -7.19 22.10
C GLU A 100 -5.53 -7.23 21.39
N SER A 101 -4.77 -8.33 21.54
CA SER A 101 -3.53 -8.53 20.80
C SER A 101 -3.19 -10.00 20.63
N PHE A 102 -2.55 -10.36 19.52
CA PHE A 102 -2.07 -11.70 19.23
C PHE A 102 -1.03 -11.71 18.11
N GLY A 103 -0.56 -12.91 17.72
CA GLY A 103 0.37 -13.13 16.61
C GLY A 103 1.84 -13.09 17.01
N GLY A 104 2.14 -13.10 18.33
CA GLY A 104 3.51 -13.15 18.85
C GLY A 104 4.25 -14.38 18.34
N GLY A 105 5.48 -14.20 17.84
CA GLY A 105 6.33 -15.27 17.32
C GLY A 105 5.86 -15.92 16.01
N MET A 106 4.75 -15.46 15.40
CA MET A 106 4.17 -16.10 14.21
C MET A 106 4.68 -15.55 12.89
N PHE A 107 5.21 -14.33 12.87
CA PHE A 107 5.59 -13.61 11.68
C PHE A 107 7.06 -13.17 11.75
N ILE A 108 7.68 -13.00 10.59
CA ILE A 108 8.98 -12.33 10.45
C ILE A 108 8.77 -10.87 10.10
N TRP A 109 7.94 -10.59 9.10
CA TRP A 109 7.69 -9.24 8.61
C TRP A 109 6.21 -9.04 8.28
N PRO A 110 5.34 -9.00 9.32
CA PRO A 110 3.90 -8.83 9.13
C PRO A 110 3.65 -7.50 8.41
N HIS A 111 2.74 -7.51 7.40
CA HIS A 111 2.66 -6.39 6.48
C HIS A 111 1.23 -5.90 6.23
N GLY A 112 0.38 -6.65 5.56
CA GLY A 112 -0.99 -6.29 5.25
C GLY A 112 -1.98 -6.89 6.23
N ILE A 113 -3.11 -6.21 6.44
CA ILE A 113 -4.22 -6.64 7.29
C ILE A 113 -5.56 -6.32 6.63
N ASP A 114 -6.52 -7.22 6.79
CA ASP A 114 -7.93 -7.01 6.43
C ASP A 114 -8.82 -7.66 7.49
N VAL A 115 -9.96 -7.06 7.76
CA VAL A 115 -10.93 -7.57 8.74
C VAL A 115 -12.24 -7.89 8.03
N ASP A 116 -12.54 -9.18 7.89
CA ASP A 116 -13.75 -9.61 7.21
C ASP A 116 -15.04 -9.26 7.98
N GLU A 117 -16.19 -9.34 7.34
CA GLU A 117 -17.50 -8.99 7.92
C GLU A 117 -17.84 -9.77 9.21
N ASP A 118 -17.24 -10.95 9.41
CA ASP A 118 -17.40 -11.76 10.62
C ASP A 118 -16.44 -11.32 11.74
N GLY A 119 -15.59 -10.30 11.50
CA GLY A 119 -14.56 -9.79 12.40
C GLY A 119 -13.30 -10.65 12.44
N ASN A 120 -13.12 -11.61 11.51
CA ASN A 120 -11.87 -12.36 11.46
C ASN A 120 -10.78 -11.50 10.82
N VAL A 121 -9.58 -11.64 11.35
CA VAL A 121 -8.42 -10.82 10.98
C VAL A 121 -7.49 -11.60 10.07
N TRP A 122 -7.23 -11.09 8.87
CA TRP A 122 -6.32 -11.66 7.91
C TRP A 122 -5.00 -10.90 7.92
N VAL A 123 -3.88 -11.60 7.93
CA VAL A 123 -2.55 -11.00 8.05
C VAL A 123 -1.59 -11.64 7.08
N THR A 124 -0.82 -10.82 6.36
CA THR A 124 0.24 -11.28 5.46
C THR A 124 1.61 -11.22 6.12
N ASP A 125 2.52 -12.13 5.74
CA ASP A 125 3.95 -12.06 6.07
C ASP A 125 4.77 -11.87 4.79
N ALA A 126 5.11 -10.62 4.51
CA ALA A 126 5.74 -10.19 3.25
C ALA A 126 7.28 -10.22 3.31
N VAL A 127 7.84 -11.05 4.17
CA VAL A 127 9.30 -11.14 4.32
C VAL A 127 9.97 -11.48 2.99
N SER A 128 11.11 -10.84 2.71
CA SER A 128 11.96 -11.25 1.60
C SER A 128 12.75 -12.51 1.95
N ASN A 129 12.99 -13.37 0.97
CA ASN A 129 13.72 -14.62 1.16
C ASN A 129 15.10 -14.43 1.83
N ALA A 130 15.77 -13.32 1.53
CA ALA A 130 17.06 -12.97 2.10
C ALA A 130 17.03 -12.63 3.61
N ARG A 131 15.84 -12.38 4.17
CA ARG A 131 15.64 -12.01 5.57
C ARG A 131 15.16 -13.18 6.44
N ILE A 132 14.84 -14.33 5.84
CA ILE A 132 14.44 -15.52 6.58
C ILE A 132 15.69 -16.16 7.16
N PRO A 133 15.80 -16.34 8.49
CA PRO A 133 16.91 -17.04 9.11
C PRO A 133 16.97 -18.51 8.65
N ASP A 134 18.19 -19.06 8.56
CA ASP A 134 18.38 -20.47 8.19
C ASP A 134 17.58 -21.43 9.10
N GLY A 135 16.68 -22.18 8.48
CA GLY A 135 15.83 -23.14 9.17
C GLY A 135 14.57 -22.57 9.83
N ASP A 136 14.31 -21.27 9.68
CA ASP A 136 13.03 -20.68 10.08
C ASP A 136 11.93 -21.07 9.08
N ALA A 137 10.81 -21.52 9.60
CA ALA A 137 9.67 -21.95 8.79
C ALA A 137 8.56 -20.90 8.72
N ARG A 138 8.83 -19.64 9.07
CA ARG A 138 7.88 -18.51 8.95
C ARG A 138 8.08 -17.76 7.64
N GLY A 139 7.12 -16.87 7.31
CA GLY A 139 7.16 -16.04 6.11
C GLY A 139 6.40 -16.64 4.94
N HIS A 140 6.16 -15.82 3.92
CA HIS A 140 5.47 -16.18 2.68
C HIS A 140 4.09 -16.82 2.89
N GLN A 141 3.35 -16.35 3.91
CA GLN A 141 2.04 -16.88 4.31
C GLN A 141 1.01 -15.78 4.47
N VAL A 142 -0.26 -16.18 4.43
CA VAL A 142 -1.40 -15.36 4.86
C VAL A 142 -2.17 -16.14 5.91
N VAL A 143 -2.40 -15.54 7.07
CA VAL A 143 -3.05 -16.20 8.20
C VAL A 143 -4.37 -15.53 8.52
N LYS A 144 -5.44 -16.33 8.62
CA LYS A 144 -6.75 -15.90 9.13
C LYS A 144 -6.85 -16.24 10.61
N PHE A 145 -7.19 -15.23 11.40
CA PHE A 145 -7.47 -15.40 12.84
C PHE A 145 -8.94 -15.14 13.14
N SER A 146 -9.45 -15.77 14.21
CA SER A 146 -10.67 -15.30 14.84
C SER A 146 -10.45 -13.92 15.49
N PRO A 147 -11.52 -13.19 15.88
CA PRO A 147 -11.38 -11.92 16.62
C PRO A 147 -10.59 -12.01 17.94
N THR A 148 -10.35 -13.23 18.43
CA THR A 148 -9.61 -13.50 19.67
C THR A 148 -8.27 -14.21 19.44
N GLY A 149 -7.73 -14.15 18.21
CA GLY A 149 -6.39 -14.65 17.87
C GLY A 149 -6.28 -16.17 17.63
N GLN A 150 -7.39 -16.92 17.55
CA GLN A 150 -7.31 -18.31 17.16
C GLN A 150 -7.03 -18.43 15.66
N VAL A 151 -6.00 -19.17 15.24
CA VAL A 151 -5.73 -19.47 13.84
C VAL A 151 -6.86 -20.32 13.26
N LEU A 152 -7.51 -19.81 12.22
CA LEU A 152 -8.62 -20.46 11.51
C LEU A 152 -8.17 -21.07 10.17
N LEU A 153 -7.25 -20.38 9.46
CA LEU A 153 -6.75 -20.79 8.15
C LEU A 153 -5.34 -20.25 7.94
N VAL A 154 -4.51 -21.00 7.22
CA VAL A 154 -3.21 -20.55 6.70
C VAL A 154 -3.21 -20.79 5.20
N LEU A 155 -2.93 -19.76 4.41
CA LEU A 155 -2.69 -19.84 2.97
C LEU A 155 -1.20 -19.71 2.70
N GLY A 156 -0.71 -20.40 1.69
CA GLY A 156 0.71 -20.54 1.41
C GLY A 156 1.34 -21.70 2.17
N THR A 157 2.59 -21.99 1.85
CA THR A 157 3.43 -22.95 2.60
C THR A 157 4.44 -22.12 3.40
N PRO A 158 4.26 -21.99 4.73
CA PRO A 158 5.11 -21.11 5.54
C PRO A 158 6.60 -21.43 5.37
N GLY A 159 7.42 -20.39 5.17
CA GLY A 159 8.87 -20.49 4.95
C GLY A 159 9.28 -20.92 3.54
N GLU A 160 8.34 -21.27 2.66
CA GLU A 160 8.64 -21.71 1.30
C GLU A 160 8.21 -20.67 0.26
N VAL A 161 9.18 -20.16 -0.50
CA VAL A 161 8.91 -19.26 -1.61
C VAL A 161 8.52 -20.03 -2.87
N GLY A 162 7.52 -19.50 -3.60
CA GLY A 162 7.12 -20.10 -4.86
C GLY A 162 6.03 -19.34 -5.59
N SER A 163 5.66 -19.85 -6.78
CA SER A 163 4.60 -19.29 -7.63
C SER A 163 3.44 -20.27 -7.86
N GLY A 164 3.44 -21.41 -7.18
CA GLY A 164 2.33 -22.38 -7.20
C GLY A 164 1.05 -21.82 -6.56
N PRO A 165 -0.05 -22.59 -6.61
CA PRO A 165 -1.32 -22.20 -5.99
C PRO A 165 -1.26 -22.19 -4.46
N ASP A 166 -0.29 -22.89 -3.88
CA ASP A 166 -0.05 -23.08 -2.45
C ASP A 166 1.25 -22.41 -1.97
N HIS A 167 1.81 -21.48 -2.75
CA HIS A 167 3.02 -20.74 -2.42
C HIS A 167 2.88 -19.28 -2.76
N PHE A 168 3.60 -18.42 -2.02
CA PHE A 168 3.76 -17.00 -2.28
C PHE A 168 5.23 -16.61 -2.40
N ASN A 169 5.48 -15.39 -2.88
CA ASN A 169 6.79 -14.75 -2.81
C ASN A 169 6.60 -13.32 -2.28
N ALA A 170 6.65 -13.17 -0.96
CA ALA A 170 6.38 -11.94 -0.24
C ALA A 170 4.95 -11.39 -0.49
N PRO A 171 3.89 -12.07 0.01
CA PRO A 171 2.52 -11.58 -0.08
C PRO A 171 2.39 -10.27 0.71
N ALA A 172 2.16 -9.17 0.00
CA ALA A 172 2.18 -7.85 0.60
C ALA A 172 0.90 -7.54 1.36
N ASP A 173 -0.25 -7.85 0.76
CA ASP A 173 -1.53 -7.41 1.29
C ASP A 173 -2.64 -8.39 0.91
N VAL A 174 -3.75 -8.31 1.62
CA VAL A 174 -4.91 -9.18 1.47
C VAL A 174 -6.18 -8.34 1.59
N VAL A 175 -7.22 -8.70 0.82
CA VAL A 175 -8.57 -8.15 0.98
C VAL A 175 -9.62 -9.24 0.76
N VAL A 176 -10.69 -9.21 1.54
CA VAL A 176 -11.81 -10.16 1.46
C VAL A 176 -13.03 -9.46 0.86
N GLY A 177 -13.57 -10.02 -0.21
CA GLY A 177 -14.81 -9.51 -0.83
C GLY A 177 -16.06 -9.95 -0.08
N ASP A 178 -17.19 -9.27 -0.32
CA ASP A 178 -18.50 -9.52 0.32
C ASP A 178 -18.99 -10.98 0.17
N ASN A 179 -18.55 -11.67 -0.88
CA ASN A 179 -18.86 -13.09 -1.10
C ASN A 179 -17.91 -14.04 -0.33
N GLY A 180 -16.92 -13.50 0.36
CA GLY A 180 -15.88 -14.20 1.07
C GLY A 180 -14.69 -14.66 0.20
N ASP A 181 -14.63 -14.30 -1.08
CA ASP A 181 -13.45 -14.53 -1.89
C ASP A 181 -12.29 -13.67 -1.37
N VAL A 182 -11.10 -14.27 -1.34
CA VAL A 182 -9.88 -13.66 -0.78
C VAL A 182 -8.93 -13.30 -1.91
N PHE A 183 -8.46 -12.07 -1.93
CA PHE A 183 -7.52 -11.58 -2.93
C PHE A 183 -6.21 -11.19 -2.26
N ILE A 184 -5.10 -11.69 -2.76
CA ILE A 184 -3.76 -11.49 -2.18
C ILE A 184 -2.86 -10.82 -3.21
N ALA A 185 -2.25 -9.71 -2.84
CA ALA A 185 -1.20 -9.05 -3.61
C ALA A 185 0.14 -9.77 -3.36
N ASP A 186 0.56 -10.64 -4.27
CA ASP A 186 1.73 -11.49 -4.11
C ASP A 186 2.92 -10.97 -4.90
N GLY A 187 3.89 -10.36 -4.19
CA GLY A 187 5.09 -9.82 -4.81
C GLY A 187 5.55 -8.46 -4.28
N HIS A 188 5.72 -8.32 -2.96
CA HIS A 188 6.26 -7.10 -2.34
C HIS A 188 7.66 -6.74 -2.84
N ASN A 189 8.47 -7.73 -3.21
CA ASN A 189 9.85 -7.53 -3.63
C ASN A 189 9.98 -7.35 -5.15
N ASN A 190 11.10 -6.77 -5.60
CA ASN A 190 11.39 -6.59 -7.03
C ASN A 190 11.51 -7.90 -7.81
N ASP A 191 11.82 -9.00 -7.13
CA ASP A 191 11.89 -10.38 -7.63
C ASP A 191 10.66 -11.22 -7.24
N GLY A 192 9.61 -10.58 -6.72
CA GLY A 192 8.35 -11.19 -6.36
C GLY A 192 7.56 -11.71 -7.56
N ASN A 193 6.47 -12.43 -7.27
CA ASN A 193 5.64 -13.04 -8.31
C ASN A 193 4.91 -12.01 -9.20
N GLY A 194 4.68 -10.79 -8.69
CA GLY A 194 4.02 -9.73 -9.44
C GLY A 194 2.60 -10.11 -9.86
N ARG A 195 1.83 -10.74 -8.98
CA ARG A 195 0.49 -11.25 -9.30
C ARG A 195 -0.52 -10.99 -8.20
N VAL A 196 -1.79 -10.99 -8.54
CA VAL A 196 -2.91 -11.13 -7.60
C VAL A 196 -3.37 -12.58 -7.60
N VAL A 197 -3.60 -13.15 -6.43
CA VAL A 197 -4.07 -14.53 -6.26
C VAL A 197 -5.46 -14.50 -5.61
N LYS A 198 -6.40 -15.25 -6.19
CA LYS A 198 -7.78 -15.37 -5.70
C LYS A 198 -8.02 -16.76 -5.12
N PHE A 199 -8.56 -16.80 -3.91
CA PHE A 199 -9.05 -18.00 -3.22
C PHE A 199 -10.53 -17.86 -2.90
N ASP A 200 -11.22 -18.98 -2.68
CA ASP A 200 -12.55 -18.95 -2.09
C ASP A 200 -12.47 -18.77 -0.56
N ARG A 201 -13.61 -18.56 0.09
CA ARG A 201 -13.71 -18.40 1.57
C ARG A 201 -13.18 -19.57 2.40
N ASN A 202 -12.99 -20.74 1.79
CA ASN A 202 -12.48 -21.95 2.44
C ASN A 202 -10.97 -22.13 2.21
N GLY A 203 -10.33 -21.20 1.46
CA GLY A 203 -8.91 -21.27 1.12
C GLY A 203 -8.60 -22.14 -0.10
N ASN A 204 -9.59 -22.49 -0.91
CA ASN A 204 -9.32 -23.20 -2.16
C ASN A 204 -8.89 -22.20 -3.24
N PHE A 205 -7.77 -22.48 -3.89
CA PHE A 205 -7.27 -21.66 -5.01
C PHE A 205 -8.30 -21.62 -6.16
N ILE A 206 -8.60 -20.42 -6.64
CA ILE A 206 -9.46 -20.20 -7.81
C ILE A 206 -8.61 -19.87 -9.03
N LYS A 207 -7.84 -18.79 -8.96
CA LYS A 207 -7.01 -18.30 -10.06
C LYS A 207 -5.94 -17.33 -9.60
N ALA A 208 -5.04 -16.99 -10.50
CA ALA A 208 -4.12 -15.86 -10.33
C ALA A 208 -3.97 -15.13 -11.66
N TRP A 209 -3.66 -13.82 -11.60
CA TRP A 209 -3.36 -13.02 -12.77
C TRP A 209 -2.24 -12.01 -12.47
N GLY A 210 -1.61 -11.53 -13.53
CA GLY A 210 -0.46 -10.64 -13.44
C GLY A 210 0.87 -11.37 -13.59
N LYS A 211 1.89 -10.58 -13.77
CA LYS A 211 3.30 -10.98 -13.85
C LYS A 211 4.19 -9.74 -13.66
N PRO A 212 5.49 -9.88 -13.38
CA PRO A 212 6.41 -8.76 -13.34
C PRO A 212 6.46 -7.98 -14.66
N GLY A 213 6.36 -6.63 -14.59
CA GLY A 213 6.46 -5.76 -15.76
C GLY A 213 5.85 -4.38 -15.60
N TYR A 214 5.62 -3.70 -16.75
CA TYR A 214 5.18 -2.29 -16.81
C TYR A 214 3.84 -2.09 -17.53
N ALA A 215 3.39 -3.07 -18.33
CA ALA A 215 2.14 -2.98 -19.05
C ALA A 215 0.91 -3.07 -18.13
N PRO A 216 -0.30 -2.72 -18.59
CA PRO A 216 -1.53 -3.03 -17.87
C PRO A 216 -1.62 -4.52 -17.52
N GLY A 217 -1.92 -4.83 -16.26
CA GLY A 217 -1.94 -6.21 -15.76
C GLY A 217 -0.56 -6.79 -15.43
N GLU A 218 0.52 -6.02 -15.60
CA GLU A 218 1.86 -6.34 -15.12
C GLU A 218 2.20 -5.46 -13.92
N PHE A 219 3.01 -5.95 -12.99
CA PHE A 219 3.27 -5.28 -11.72
C PHE A 219 4.75 -5.23 -11.35
N ARG A 220 5.10 -4.20 -10.57
CA ARG A 220 6.41 -4.10 -9.92
C ARG A 220 6.21 -3.67 -8.47
N THR A 221 6.54 -4.57 -7.53
CA THR A 221 6.32 -4.35 -6.11
C THR A 221 4.84 -4.06 -5.84
N LEU A 222 4.00 -5.10 -5.92
CA LEU A 222 2.63 -5.00 -5.39
C LEU A 222 2.74 -4.70 -3.90
N HIS A 223 2.05 -3.67 -3.43
CA HIS A 223 2.18 -3.26 -2.04
C HIS A 223 0.87 -3.30 -1.26
N THR A 224 -0.23 -2.99 -1.91
CA THR A 224 -1.53 -2.93 -1.28
C THR A 224 -2.63 -3.35 -2.25
N ILE A 225 -3.74 -3.86 -1.71
CA ILE A 225 -4.94 -4.23 -2.46
C ILE A 225 -6.18 -3.90 -1.65
N ALA A 226 -7.19 -3.30 -2.27
CA ALA A 226 -8.45 -2.99 -1.61
C ALA A 226 -9.63 -3.15 -2.58
N ILE A 227 -10.84 -3.27 -2.04
CA ILE A 227 -12.09 -3.37 -2.82
C ILE A 227 -12.95 -2.15 -2.51
N ASP A 228 -13.44 -1.47 -3.55
CA ASP A 228 -14.41 -0.38 -3.38
C ASP A 228 -15.85 -0.91 -3.26
N GLN A 229 -16.79 -0.03 -2.91
CA GLN A 229 -18.22 -0.38 -2.75
C GLN A 229 -18.89 -0.90 -4.04
N ARG A 230 -18.21 -0.85 -5.18
CA ARG A 230 -18.67 -1.41 -6.47
C ARG A 230 -18.07 -2.76 -6.78
N GLY A 231 -17.28 -3.31 -5.85
CA GLY A 231 -16.58 -4.57 -6.01
C GLY A 231 -15.39 -4.49 -6.97
N ARG A 232 -14.83 -3.28 -7.25
CA ARG A 232 -13.60 -3.15 -8.03
C ARG A 232 -12.39 -3.33 -7.14
N LEU A 233 -11.44 -4.11 -7.61
CA LEU A 233 -10.14 -4.27 -6.98
C LEU A 233 -9.21 -3.12 -7.39
N PHE A 234 -8.61 -2.48 -6.40
CA PHE A 234 -7.56 -1.49 -6.56
C PHE A 234 -6.24 -2.09 -6.08
N VAL A 235 -5.28 -2.16 -6.96
CA VAL A 235 -3.97 -2.78 -6.68
C VAL A 235 -2.90 -1.70 -6.73
N GLY A 236 -2.18 -1.54 -5.63
CA GLY A 236 -1.05 -0.62 -5.52
C GLY A 236 0.19 -1.20 -6.19
N ASP A 237 0.46 -0.77 -7.41
CA ASP A 237 1.64 -1.11 -8.21
C ASP A 237 2.74 -0.09 -7.92
N ARG A 238 3.33 -0.20 -6.72
CA ARG A 238 4.13 0.84 -6.08
C ARG A 238 5.34 1.27 -6.91
N SER A 239 6.16 0.34 -7.38
CA SER A 239 7.35 0.70 -8.17
C SER A 239 7.04 1.16 -9.60
N ASN A 240 5.79 1.07 -10.04
CA ASN A 240 5.29 1.71 -11.27
C ASN A 240 4.54 3.02 -10.98
N ASN A 241 4.49 3.49 -9.74
CA ASN A 241 3.86 4.74 -9.31
C ASN A 241 2.40 4.85 -9.79
N ARG A 242 1.61 3.79 -9.62
CA ARG A 242 0.23 3.74 -10.09
C ARG A 242 -0.66 2.83 -9.25
N LEU A 243 -1.95 3.09 -9.30
CA LEU A 243 -2.99 2.12 -8.99
C LEU A 243 -3.43 1.44 -10.29
N GLN A 244 -3.67 0.14 -10.25
CA GLN A 244 -4.35 -0.57 -11.31
C GLN A 244 -5.70 -1.09 -10.80
N LEU A 245 -6.74 -0.93 -11.60
CA LEU A 245 -8.11 -1.31 -11.27
C LEU A 245 -8.51 -2.54 -12.07
N PHE A 246 -9.13 -3.51 -11.38
CA PHE A 246 -9.63 -4.74 -11.97
C PHE A 246 -11.05 -5.02 -11.48
N ASP A 247 -11.78 -5.84 -12.19
CA ASP A 247 -12.91 -6.55 -11.61
C ASP A 247 -12.41 -7.75 -10.78
N GLN A 248 -13.31 -8.40 -10.06
CA GLN A 248 -12.97 -9.55 -9.22
C GLN A 248 -12.62 -10.82 -10.01
N GLU A 249 -12.78 -10.78 -11.33
CA GLU A 249 -12.33 -11.83 -12.25
C GLU A 249 -10.95 -11.53 -12.87
N GLY A 250 -10.32 -10.40 -12.49
CA GLY A 250 -8.98 -10.01 -12.91
C GLY A 250 -8.94 -9.33 -14.28
N GLU A 251 -10.08 -8.91 -14.82
CA GLU A 251 -10.12 -8.11 -16.05
C GLU A 251 -9.69 -6.67 -15.73
N PHE A 252 -8.72 -6.16 -16.47
CA PHE A 252 -8.19 -4.82 -16.30
C PHE A 252 -9.24 -3.76 -16.70
N LEU A 253 -9.51 -2.82 -15.80
CA LEU A 253 -10.49 -1.76 -16.00
C LEU A 253 -9.83 -0.41 -16.29
N ALA A 254 -8.84 -0.01 -15.50
CA ALA A 254 -8.17 1.28 -15.58
C ALA A 254 -6.83 1.29 -14.83
N GLN A 255 -6.07 2.38 -15.05
CA GLN A 255 -4.93 2.71 -14.18
C GLN A 255 -4.95 4.18 -13.80
N TRP A 256 -4.48 4.51 -12.59
CA TRP A 256 -4.41 5.85 -12.06
C TRP A 256 -3.01 6.17 -11.54
N THR A 257 -2.43 7.29 -11.99
CA THR A 257 -1.08 7.70 -11.62
C THR A 257 -1.04 8.92 -10.70
N GLN A 258 -2.21 9.51 -10.43
CA GLN A 258 -2.34 10.75 -9.64
C GLN A 258 -2.30 10.55 -8.12
N PHE A 259 -2.05 9.33 -7.64
CA PHE A 259 -1.98 9.01 -6.22
C PHE A 259 -0.55 8.76 -5.70
N GLY A 260 0.48 8.93 -6.54
CA GLY A 260 1.89 8.76 -6.16
C GLY A 260 2.35 7.30 -6.12
N ARG A 261 3.16 6.94 -5.11
CA ARG A 261 3.65 5.57 -4.87
C ARG A 261 2.76 4.89 -3.83
N PRO A 262 1.73 4.13 -4.26
CA PRO A 262 0.73 3.62 -3.34
C PRO A 262 1.33 2.56 -2.40
N SER A 263 1.29 2.87 -1.09
CA SER A 263 1.73 1.98 -0.01
C SER A 263 0.55 1.43 0.81
N GLY A 264 -0.59 2.12 0.84
CA GLY A 264 -1.83 1.68 1.46
C GLY A 264 -3.03 2.28 0.76
N ILE A 265 -4.16 1.58 0.75
CA ILE A 265 -5.43 2.04 0.17
C ILE A 265 -6.54 1.78 1.18
N PHE A 266 -7.38 2.77 1.42
CA PHE A 266 -8.60 2.62 2.21
C PHE A 266 -9.76 3.33 1.51
N PHE A 267 -10.96 2.80 1.65
CA PHE A 267 -12.21 3.39 1.18
C PHE A 267 -13.14 3.67 2.35
N ASP A 268 -13.67 4.88 2.42
CA ASP A 268 -14.71 5.19 3.40
C ASP A 268 -16.12 4.85 2.86
N GLN A 269 -17.11 4.95 3.75
CA GLN A 269 -18.53 4.70 3.43
C GLN A 269 -19.13 5.65 2.36
N HIS A 270 -18.38 6.65 1.90
CA HIS A 270 -18.82 7.61 0.88
C HIS A 270 -18.10 7.42 -0.46
N ASP A 271 -17.36 6.32 -0.64
CA ASP A 271 -16.50 6.09 -1.79
C ASP A 271 -15.36 7.12 -1.92
N ASN A 272 -14.91 7.75 -0.83
CA ASN A 272 -13.64 8.44 -0.85
C ASN A 272 -12.51 7.42 -0.77
N ILE A 273 -11.52 7.57 -1.64
CA ILE A 273 -10.29 6.78 -1.62
C ILE A 273 -9.20 7.55 -0.87
N TYR A 274 -8.53 6.87 0.04
CA TYR A 274 -7.35 7.33 0.76
C TYR A 274 -6.17 6.49 0.30
N VAL A 275 -5.14 7.12 -0.25
CA VAL A 275 -3.94 6.43 -0.71
C VAL A 275 -2.72 6.98 0.02
N ALA A 276 -2.11 6.13 0.82
CA ALA A 276 -0.85 6.44 1.49
C ALA A 276 0.31 6.31 0.49
N ASP A 277 1.19 7.29 0.50
CA ASP A 277 2.45 7.32 -0.22
C ASP A 277 3.56 7.54 0.80
N SER A 278 4.28 6.48 1.13
CA SER A 278 5.31 6.47 2.17
C SER A 278 6.74 6.59 1.63
N GLU A 279 6.91 6.65 0.30
CA GLU A 279 8.22 6.51 -0.31
C GLU A 279 8.51 7.47 -1.47
N SER A 280 7.61 8.39 -1.83
CA SER A 280 7.92 9.38 -2.85
C SER A 280 9.01 10.33 -2.37
N ASP A 281 10.08 10.43 -3.14
CA ASP A 281 11.20 11.32 -2.93
C ASP A 281 11.81 11.76 -4.29
N ASP A 282 12.91 12.50 -4.26
CA ASP A 282 13.58 12.97 -5.47
C ASP A 282 14.19 11.85 -6.33
N VAL A 283 14.28 10.62 -5.82
CA VAL A 283 14.84 9.45 -6.51
C VAL A 283 13.74 8.50 -6.98
N GLN A 284 12.82 8.14 -6.07
CA GLN A 284 11.82 7.11 -6.32
C GLN A 284 10.63 7.61 -7.15
N ASN A 285 10.21 8.86 -6.93
CA ASN A 285 9.10 9.49 -7.64
C ASN A 285 9.31 11.02 -7.70
N PRO A 286 10.24 11.52 -8.50
CA PRO A 286 10.67 12.92 -8.47
C PRO A 286 9.52 13.91 -8.66
N GLY A 287 9.46 14.93 -7.79
CA GLY A 287 8.42 15.95 -7.80
C GLY A 287 7.15 15.59 -7.05
N TRP A 288 7.14 14.47 -6.35
CA TRP A 288 6.06 14.03 -5.46
C TRP A 288 6.51 14.03 -4.00
N GLU A 289 5.58 14.24 -3.11
CA GLU A 289 5.80 14.25 -1.67
C GLU A 289 5.07 13.09 -0.99
N MET A 290 5.67 12.55 0.07
CA MET A 290 5.04 11.56 0.94
C MET A 290 3.83 12.14 1.67
N GLY A 291 2.80 11.31 1.83
CA GLY A 291 1.58 11.71 2.51
C GLY A 291 0.39 10.85 2.12
N ILE A 292 -0.80 11.30 2.49
CA ILE A 292 -2.05 10.62 2.13
C ILE A 292 -2.81 11.47 1.13
N ARG A 293 -3.06 10.94 -0.05
CA ARG A 293 -3.91 11.56 -1.07
C ARG A 293 -5.32 11.03 -0.96
N ILE A 294 -6.28 11.96 -0.85
CA ILE A 294 -7.69 11.63 -0.67
C ILE A 294 -8.45 12.07 -1.91
N GLY A 295 -9.27 11.19 -2.45
CA GLY A 295 -9.96 11.43 -3.70
C GLY A 295 -11.34 10.77 -3.81
N ASP A 296 -11.92 10.85 -4.98
CA ASP A 296 -13.19 10.18 -5.32
C ASP A 296 -12.88 8.86 -6.05
N ALA A 297 -13.27 7.74 -5.45
CA ALA A 297 -13.04 6.41 -6.02
C ALA A 297 -13.74 6.18 -7.37
N ARG A 298 -14.79 6.95 -7.70
CA ARG A 298 -15.53 6.82 -8.97
C ARG A 298 -14.79 7.43 -10.14
N LEU A 299 -14.17 8.62 -9.88
CA LEU A 299 -13.61 9.49 -10.91
C LEU A 299 -12.08 9.50 -10.89
N GLY A 300 -11.46 9.05 -9.79
CA GLY A 300 -10.03 9.07 -9.60
C GLY A 300 -9.46 10.49 -9.37
N TRP A 301 -10.29 11.45 -8.99
CA TRP A 301 -9.79 12.80 -8.71
C TRP A 301 -9.23 12.89 -7.30
N VAL A 302 -8.07 13.51 -7.16
CA VAL A 302 -7.49 13.87 -5.85
C VAL A 302 -8.08 15.20 -5.41
N ASN A 303 -8.67 15.23 -4.22
CA ASN A 303 -9.33 16.42 -3.65
C ASN A 303 -8.50 17.03 -2.52
N TYR A 304 -7.79 16.19 -1.73
CA TYR A 304 -7.04 16.61 -0.55
C TYR A 304 -5.71 15.89 -0.46
N PHE A 305 -4.78 16.49 0.27
CA PHE A 305 -3.48 15.90 0.56
C PHE A 305 -3.09 16.18 2.01
N ILE A 306 -2.81 15.11 2.76
CA ILE A 306 -2.23 15.18 4.09
C ILE A 306 -0.74 14.89 3.92
N GLN A 307 0.08 15.92 3.99
CA GLN A 307 1.53 15.76 3.91
C GLN A 307 2.05 15.13 5.20
N LEU A 308 2.99 14.19 5.10
CA LEU A 308 3.68 13.67 6.28
C LEU A 308 4.45 14.80 6.98
N PRO A 309 4.51 14.79 8.34
CA PRO A 309 5.27 15.79 9.08
C PRO A 309 6.73 15.82 8.61
N THR A 310 7.26 17.03 8.43
CA THR A 310 8.68 17.23 8.14
C THR A 310 9.50 16.78 9.36
N GLY A 311 10.43 15.86 9.16
CA GLY A 311 11.24 15.30 10.24
C GLY A 311 11.00 13.82 10.52
N ASP A 312 10.26 13.12 9.65
CA ASP A 312 10.23 11.66 9.67
C ASP A 312 11.67 11.13 9.66
N PRO A 313 12.07 10.34 10.68
CA PRO A 313 13.43 9.80 10.75
C PRO A 313 13.82 8.97 9.51
N ARG A 314 12.86 8.45 8.74
CA ARG A 314 13.10 7.78 7.47
C ARG A 314 13.53 8.75 6.37
N SER A 315 13.11 10.01 6.42
CA SER A 315 13.48 11.04 5.44
C SER A 315 14.95 11.47 5.54
N THR A 316 15.59 11.18 6.67
CA THR A 316 17.00 11.59 6.93
C THR A 316 18.01 10.50 6.63
N THR A 317 17.59 9.26 6.39
CA THR A 317 18.51 8.11 6.23
C THR A 317 18.62 7.58 4.81
N GLY A 318 17.79 8.02 3.88
CA GLY A 318 17.86 7.60 2.47
C GLY A 318 17.67 6.09 2.22
N ASN A 319 17.19 5.36 3.22
CA ASN A 319 16.91 3.94 3.17
C ASN A 319 15.44 3.71 3.49
N GLY A 320 14.61 3.72 2.47
CA GLY A 320 13.24 3.24 2.52
C GLY A 320 13.17 1.75 2.32
#